data_494a38dd0c8b8a5d0dfb4ef9e6595fd8
#
_entry.id   494a38dd0c8b8a5d0dfb4ef9e6595fd8
#
_cell.length_a   1.000
_cell.length_b   1.000
_cell.length_c   1.000
_cell.angle_alpha   90.00
_cell.angle_beta   90.00
_cell.angle_gamma   90.00
#
_symmetry.space_group_name_H-M   'P 1'
#
loop_
_entity.id
_entity.type
_entity.pdbx_description
1 polymer ?
#
loop_
_entity_poly.entity_id
_entity_poly.type
_entity_poly.pdbx_seq_one_letter_code
_entity_poly.pdbx_strand_id
1 'polypeptide(L)'
;MRIPTKKLLTLRTDNPLRRVDVSQGDVKRQVSNVAKAVMAGYRFQTMGEYRALLSLYNVTVEEARGMVDGREYHGMVYSATDDAGNRTGTPFKASRIGKSVGYEAVQRRFEFSKGQIRDKRLAEITRKTVAAALARTYRREEFVALLKAKGVDVVFRHTEEGRIYGATFIDHRTGCVLNGSRLGREFSANALQEHFTLPYAGTLPIPFTIAVDGQQPDTHPAVEYDEGYSSGLGLLGGDTSGAQAEEAAFERDLKRRRKKRRKGLGL
;
A
#
# COMPACT_ATOMS: atom_id res chain seq x y z
N MET A 1 -30.83 9.54 31.28
CA MET A 1 -30.38 9.97 29.95
C MET A 1 -29.43 8.91 29.44
N ARG A 2 -29.85 8.02 28.53
CA ARG A 2 -29.04 6.90 28.02
C ARG A 2 -28.27 7.38 26.78
N ILE A 3 -26.94 7.37 26.87
CA ILE A 3 -26.04 7.65 25.74
C ILE A 3 -26.17 6.48 24.75
N PRO A 4 -26.50 6.72 23.47
CA PRO A 4 -26.56 5.62 22.50
C PRO A 4 -25.14 5.11 22.23
N THR A 5 -24.91 3.86 22.56
CA THR A 5 -23.69 3.11 22.19
C THR A 5 -23.57 3.11 20.68
N LYS A 6 -22.60 3.84 20.15
CA LYS A 6 -22.20 3.78 18.75
C LYS A 6 -21.87 2.33 18.40
N LYS A 7 -22.76 1.70 17.63
CA LYS A 7 -22.57 0.40 17.04
C LYS A 7 -21.23 0.43 16.29
N LEU A 8 -20.20 -0.26 16.81
CA LEU A 8 -18.99 -0.55 16.05
C LEU A 8 -19.48 -1.20 14.75
N LEU A 9 -19.10 -0.62 13.61
CA LEU A 9 -19.25 -1.28 12.32
C LEU A 9 -18.28 -2.47 12.32
N THR A 10 -18.71 -3.58 12.86
CA THR A 10 -18.16 -4.88 12.53
C THR A 10 -18.37 -5.03 11.03
N LEU A 11 -17.28 -5.11 10.26
CA LEU A 11 -17.35 -5.57 8.89
C LEU A 11 -18.15 -6.86 8.92
N ARG A 12 -19.34 -6.85 8.30
CA ARG A 12 -20.22 -8.03 8.27
C ARG A 12 -19.43 -9.15 7.60
N THR A 13 -19.01 -10.12 8.40
CA THR A 13 -18.26 -11.31 7.97
C THR A 13 -19.08 -12.23 7.05
N ASP A 14 -20.35 -11.91 6.87
CA ASP A 14 -21.34 -12.77 6.20
C ASP A 14 -21.21 -12.76 4.66
N ASN A 15 -20.39 -11.88 4.08
CA ASN A 15 -20.10 -11.89 2.65
C ASN A 15 -18.66 -11.39 2.42
N PRO A 16 -17.67 -12.30 2.49
CA PRO A 16 -16.27 -11.91 2.24
C PRO A 16 -16.16 -11.33 0.83
N LEU A 17 -15.49 -10.19 0.72
CA LEU A 17 -15.23 -9.56 -0.55
C LEU A 17 -14.46 -10.54 -1.46
N ARG A 18 -15.04 -10.88 -2.61
CA ARG A 18 -14.47 -11.87 -3.53
C ARG A 18 -13.54 -11.18 -4.53
N ARG A 19 -12.54 -11.90 -4.98
CA ARG A 19 -11.71 -11.50 -6.12
C ARG A 19 -12.55 -11.41 -7.39
N VAL A 20 -12.22 -10.46 -8.25
CA VAL A 20 -12.82 -10.37 -9.57
C VAL A 20 -12.37 -11.56 -10.40
N ASP A 21 -13.33 -12.23 -11.00
CA ASP A 21 -13.13 -13.34 -11.92
C ASP A 21 -13.80 -13.00 -13.25
N VAL A 22 -12.97 -12.77 -14.26
CA VAL A 22 -13.42 -12.35 -15.59
C VAL A 22 -14.24 -13.45 -16.28
N SER A 23 -13.99 -14.72 -15.94
CA SER A 23 -14.69 -15.85 -16.52
C SER A 23 -16.15 -15.96 -16.09
N GLN A 24 -16.51 -15.42 -14.91
CA GLN A 24 -17.85 -15.48 -14.38
C GLN A 24 -18.80 -14.38 -14.92
N GLY A 25 -18.36 -13.59 -15.89
CA GLY A 25 -19.17 -12.53 -16.48
C GLY A 25 -19.42 -11.33 -15.56
N ASP A 26 -20.19 -10.35 -16.03
CA ASP A 26 -20.52 -9.09 -15.34
C ASP A 26 -19.32 -8.45 -14.60
N VAL A 27 -18.19 -8.41 -15.26
CA VAL A 27 -16.92 -7.87 -14.71
C VAL A 27 -17.09 -6.47 -14.16
N LYS A 28 -17.93 -5.64 -14.82
CA LYS A 28 -18.22 -4.28 -14.36
C LYS A 28 -18.83 -4.28 -12.96
N ARG A 29 -19.80 -5.15 -12.71
CA ARG A 29 -20.47 -5.26 -11.41
C ARG A 29 -19.50 -5.77 -10.34
N GLN A 30 -18.68 -6.76 -10.68
CA GLN A 30 -17.65 -7.28 -9.77
C GLN A 30 -16.65 -6.19 -9.38
N VAL A 31 -16.07 -5.47 -10.34
CA VAL A 31 -15.14 -4.33 -10.12
C VAL A 31 -15.82 -3.22 -9.31
N SER A 32 -17.09 -2.90 -9.62
CA SER A 32 -17.86 -1.91 -8.89
C SER A 32 -18.07 -2.29 -7.42
N ASN A 33 -18.38 -3.54 -7.14
CA ASN A 33 -18.58 -4.05 -5.79
C ASN A 33 -17.28 -3.99 -4.98
N VAL A 34 -16.16 -4.43 -5.55
CA VAL A 34 -14.84 -4.35 -4.94
C VAL A 34 -14.47 -2.90 -4.63
N ALA A 35 -14.51 -2.01 -5.62
CA ALA A 35 -14.13 -0.62 -5.43
C ALA A 35 -14.97 0.09 -4.35
N LYS A 36 -16.28 -0.11 -4.35
CA LYS A 36 -17.19 0.48 -3.34
C LYS A 36 -16.96 -0.09 -1.95
N ALA A 37 -16.80 -1.41 -1.82
CA ALA A 37 -16.57 -2.06 -0.54
C ALA A 37 -15.23 -1.63 0.09
N VAL A 38 -14.19 -1.56 -0.71
CA VAL A 38 -12.86 -1.07 -0.30
C VAL A 38 -12.95 0.39 0.17
N MET A 39 -13.60 1.26 -0.59
CA MET A 39 -13.83 2.65 -0.20
C MET A 39 -14.63 2.78 1.10
N ALA A 40 -15.56 1.89 1.38
CA ALA A 40 -16.36 1.92 2.60
C ALA A 40 -15.61 1.36 3.82
N GLY A 41 -14.86 0.27 3.66
CA GLY A 41 -14.29 -0.52 4.76
C GLY A 41 -12.89 -0.13 5.19
N TYR A 42 -12.08 0.39 4.27
CA TYR A 42 -10.64 0.58 4.53
C TYR A 42 -10.22 2.04 4.63
N ARG A 43 -9.11 2.24 5.34
CA ARG A 43 -8.43 3.53 5.56
C ARG A 43 -7.07 3.47 4.89
N PHE A 44 -6.88 4.30 3.89
CA PHE A 44 -5.66 4.44 3.11
C PHE A 44 -5.45 5.92 2.79
N GLN A 45 -4.20 6.34 2.59
CA GLN A 45 -3.83 7.75 2.50
C GLN A 45 -3.16 8.12 1.18
N THR A 46 -2.83 7.12 0.36
CA THR A 46 -2.15 7.32 -0.92
C THR A 46 -2.75 6.43 -2.00
N MET A 47 -2.53 6.82 -3.25
CA MET A 47 -2.91 6.03 -4.41
C MET A 47 -2.21 4.68 -4.46
N GLY A 48 -0.94 4.62 -3.97
CA GLY A 48 -0.17 3.37 -3.88
C GLY A 48 -0.81 2.38 -2.91
N GLU A 49 -1.22 2.85 -1.72
CA GLU A 49 -1.95 2.05 -0.73
C GLU A 49 -3.30 1.56 -1.28
N TYR A 50 -4.03 2.44 -1.98
CA TYR A 50 -5.30 2.09 -2.59
C TYR A 50 -5.15 1.02 -3.69
N ARG A 51 -4.15 1.16 -4.57
CA ARG A 51 -3.84 0.16 -5.59
C ARG A 51 -3.43 -1.18 -5.00
N ALA A 52 -2.58 -1.17 -3.96
CA ALA A 52 -2.16 -2.39 -3.28
C ALA A 52 -3.34 -3.12 -2.63
N LEU A 53 -4.28 -2.39 -2.04
CA LEU A 53 -5.49 -2.98 -1.50
C LEU A 53 -6.39 -3.59 -2.59
N LEU A 54 -6.60 -2.86 -3.69
CA LEU A 54 -7.42 -3.34 -4.81
C LEU A 54 -6.80 -4.57 -5.50
N SER A 55 -5.46 -4.66 -5.56
CA SER A 55 -4.78 -5.79 -6.20
C SER A 55 -5.04 -7.13 -5.51
N LEU A 56 -5.36 -7.14 -4.21
CA LEU A 56 -5.79 -8.36 -3.51
C LEU A 56 -7.08 -8.96 -4.09
N TYR A 57 -7.85 -8.15 -4.82
CA TYR A 57 -9.15 -8.50 -5.38
C TYR A 57 -9.16 -8.50 -6.91
N ASN A 58 -8.00 -8.60 -7.54
CA ASN A 58 -7.85 -8.58 -9.00
C ASN A 58 -8.43 -7.31 -9.65
N VAL A 59 -8.24 -6.16 -8.99
CA VAL A 59 -8.63 -4.85 -9.50
C VAL A 59 -7.44 -3.91 -9.43
N THR A 60 -7.26 -3.09 -10.45
CA THR A 60 -6.33 -1.96 -10.42
C THR A 60 -7.03 -0.67 -10.76
N VAL A 61 -6.42 0.45 -10.37
CA VAL A 61 -6.95 1.79 -10.61
C VAL A 61 -5.87 2.73 -11.11
N GLU A 62 -6.22 3.61 -12.03
CA GLU A 62 -5.35 4.67 -12.54
C GLU A 62 -6.04 6.01 -12.48
N GLU A 63 -5.24 7.03 -12.21
CA GLU A 63 -5.66 8.41 -12.37
C GLU A 63 -5.51 8.81 -13.85
N ALA A 64 -6.57 9.34 -14.42
CA ALA A 64 -6.59 9.93 -15.74
C ALA A 64 -6.64 11.46 -15.59
N ARG A 65 -5.67 12.14 -16.16
CA ARG A 65 -5.62 13.61 -16.21
C ARG A 65 -5.69 14.06 -17.66
N GLY A 66 -6.36 15.17 -17.90
CA GLY A 66 -6.46 15.75 -19.24
C GLY A 66 -7.04 17.15 -19.21
N MET A 67 -7.11 17.76 -20.38
CA MET A 67 -7.72 19.07 -20.60
C MET A 67 -8.98 18.88 -21.46
N VAL A 68 -10.08 19.51 -21.06
CA VAL A 68 -11.32 19.61 -21.85
C VAL A 68 -11.78 21.06 -21.78
N ASP A 69 -11.94 21.68 -22.92
CA ASP A 69 -12.36 23.09 -23.06
C ASP A 69 -11.51 24.05 -22.20
N GLY A 70 -10.17 23.82 -22.18
CA GLY A 70 -9.24 24.64 -21.39
C GLY A 70 -9.26 24.39 -19.87
N ARG A 71 -10.06 23.42 -19.40
CA ARG A 71 -10.13 23.04 -17.99
C ARG A 71 -9.46 21.69 -17.75
N GLU A 72 -8.58 21.63 -16.74
CA GLU A 72 -8.01 20.38 -16.31
C GLU A 72 -9.07 19.50 -15.63
N TYR A 73 -9.09 18.21 -16.00
CA TYR A 73 -9.93 17.24 -15.32
C TYR A 73 -9.10 16.11 -14.73
N HIS A 74 -9.56 15.60 -13.60
CA HIS A 74 -9.04 14.42 -12.95
C HIS A 74 -10.11 13.33 -12.92
N GLY A 75 -9.76 12.16 -13.41
CA GLY A 75 -10.64 11.00 -13.44
C GLY A 75 -9.97 9.77 -12.88
N MET A 76 -10.78 8.77 -12.53
CA MET A 76 -10.30 7.45 -12.12
C MET A 76 -10.78 6.42 -13.14
N VAL A 77 -9.91 5.46 -13.46
CA VAL A 77 -10.20 4.35 -14.36
C VAL A 77 -9.84 3.04 -13.66
N TYR A 78 -10.81 2.16 -13.52
CA TYR A 78 -10.67 0.86 -12.89
C TYR A 78 -10.56 -0.24 -13.94
N SER A 79 -9.71 -1.22 -13.71
CA SER A 79 -9.55 -2.38 -14.60
C SER A 79 -9.54 -3.66 -13.77
N ALA A 80 -10.15 -4.72 -14.30
CA ALA A 80 -9.89 -6.06 -13.79
C ALA A 80 -8.46 -6.48 -14.12
N THR A 81 -7.88 -7.33 -13.30
CA THR A 81 -6.58 -7.95 -13.55
C THR A 81 -6.69 -9.46 -13.43
N ASP A 82 -5.74 -10.16 -14.04
CA ASP A 82 -5.49 -11.57 -13.76
C ASP A 82 -4.70 -11.72 -12.43
N ASP A 83 -4.43 -12.96 -12.03
CA ASP A 83 -3.66 -13.26 -10.80
C ASP A 83 -2.19 -12.81 -10.88
N ALA A 84 -1.68 -12.59 -12.09
CA ALA A 84 -0.34 -12.03 -12.32
C ALA A 84 -0.34 -10.47 -12.28
N GLY A 85 -1.52 -9.84 -12.10
CA GLY A 85 -1.68 -8.38 -12.07
C GLY A 85 -1.75 -7.72 -13.45
N ASN A 86 -1.81 -8.50 -14.55
CA ASN A 86 -2.00 -7.95 -15.88
C ASN A 86 -3.46 -7.54 -16.08
N ARG A 87 -3.69 -6.41 -16.74
CA ARG A 87 -5.03 -5.96 -17.03
C ARG A 87 -5.75 -6.86 -18.00
N THR A 88 -6.99 -7.17 -17.70
CA THR A 88 -7.87 -7.96 -18.54
C THR A 88 -9.15 -7.18 -18.84
N GLY A 89 -9.66 -7.35 -20.04
CA GLY A 89 -10.91 -6.73 -20.48
C GLY A 89 -10.85 -5.21 -20.63
N THR A 90 -12.03 -4.60 -20.71
CA THR A 90 -12.20 -3.15 -20.93
C THR A 90 -12.14 -2.38 -19.62
N PRO A 91 -11.36 -1.29 -19.54
CA PRO A 91 -11.33 -0.41 -18.38
C PRO A 91 -12.65 0.34 -18.16
N PHE A 92 -13.02 0.60 -16.92
CA PHE A 92 -14.24 1.30 -16.53
C PHE A 92 -13.92 2.67 -15.94
N LYS A 93 -14.46 3.73 -16.52
CA LYS A 93 -14.41 5.07 -15.93
C LYS A 93 -15.17 5.05 -14.59
N ALA A 94 -14.63 5.72 -13.56
CA ALA A 94 -15.26 5.82 -12.25
C ALA A 94 -16.69 6.38 -12.32
N SER A 95 -16.97 7.31 -13.25
CA SER A 95 -18.29 7.87 -13.49
C SER A 95 -19.34 6.81 -13.85
N ARG A 96 -18.93 5.70 -14.48
CA ARG A 96 -19.81 4.57 -14.81
C ARG A 96 -19.98 3.56 -13.65
N ILE A 97 -19.17 3.66 -12.62
CA ILE A 97 -19.24 2.85 -11.39
C ILE A 97 -20.06 3.57 -10.32
N GLY A 98 -19.76 4.85 -10.10
CA GLY A 98 -20.48 5.71 -9.17
C GLY A 98 -19.61 6.81 -8.57
N LYS A 99 -20.26 7.85 -8.06
CA LYS A 99 -19.60 9.04 -7.47
C LYS A 99 -18.68 8.69 -6.29
N SER A 100 -18.99 7.63 -5.54
CA SER A 100 -18.24 7.22 -4.33
C SER A 100 -16.83 6.67 -4.62
N VAL A 101 -16.50 6.41 -5.88
CA VAL A 101 -15.20 5.89 -6.31
C VAL A 101 -14.49 6.82 -7.31
N GLY A 102 -15.00 8.02 -7.49
CA GLY A 102 -14.39 9.06 -8.32
C GLY A 102 -13.19 9.71 -7.64
N TYR A 103 -12.42 10.47 -8.41
CA TYR A 103 -11.19 11.13 -7.95
C TYR A 103 -11.40 11.91 -6.64
N GLU A 104 -12.35 12.83 -6.60
CA GLU A 104 -12.64 13.62 -5.40
C GLU A 104 -13.04 12.78 -4.18
N ALA A 105 -13.77 11.67 -4.39
CA ALA A 105 -14.16 10.78 -3.31
C ALA A 105 -12.93 10.06 -2.73
N VAL A 106 -11.98 9.67 -3.57
CA VAL A 106 -10.72 9.05 -3.16
C VAL A 106 -9.86 10.06 -2.40
N GLN A 107 -9.74 11.32 -2.87
CA GLN A 107 -9.01 12.37 -2.16
C GLN A 107 -9.61 12.66 -0.77
N ARG A 108 -10.94 12.79 -0.69
CA ARG A 108 -11.63 12.93 0.62
C ARG A 108 -11.39 11.71 1.53
N ARG A 109 -11.28 10.51 0.97
CA ARG A 109 -10.94 9.30 1.74
C ARG A 109 -9.52 9.37 2.30
N PHE A 110 -8.54 9.89 1.55
CA PHE A 110 -7.17 10.07 2.04
C PHE A 110 -7.15 10.96 3.28
N GLU A 111 -7.76 12.13 3.20
CA GLU A 111 -7.81 13.08 4.32
C GLU A 111 -8.56 12.51 5.54
N PHE A 112 -9.71 11.90 5.31
CA PHE A 112 -10.47 11.24 6.38
C PHE A 112 -9.64 10.14 7.06
N SER A 113 -8.95 9.32 6.26
CA SER A 113 -8.13 8.21 6.76
C SER A 113 -6.95 8.67 7.59
N LYS A 114 -6.31 9.77 7.18
CA LYS A 114 -5.17 10.38 7.91
C LYS A 114 -5.55 10.71 9.36
N GLY A 115 -6.69 11.36 9.57
CA GLY A 115 -7.21 11.62 10.89
C GLY A 115 -7.53 10.33 11.67
N GLN A 116 -8.28 9.41 11.07
CA GLN A 116 -8.70 8.17 11.74
C GLN A 116 -7.52 7.25 12.14
N ILE A 117 -6.48 7.16 11.30
CA ILE A 117 -5.30 6.34 11.58
C ILE A 117 -4.53 6.92 12.76
N ARG A 118 -4.33 8.25 12.80
CA ARG A 118 -3.67 8.95 13.88
C ARG A 118 -4.46 8.85 15.20
N ASP A 119 -5.72 9.26 15.18
CA ASP A 119 -6.54 9.41 16.40
C ASP A 119 -6.82 8.07 17.08
N LYS A 120 -6.89 6.97 16.31
CA LYS A 120 -7.10 5.61 16.82
C LYS A 120 -5.83 4.79 16.96
N ARG A 121 -4.67 5.38 16.71
CA ARG A 121 -3.36 4.71 16.75
C ARG A 121 -3.30 3.39 15.98
N LEU A 122 -3.99 3.35 14.81
CA LEU A 122 -4.12 2.11 14.04
C LEU A 122 -2.76 1.64 13.49
N ALA A 123 -1.87 2.56 13.18
CA ALA A 123 -0.52 2.24 12.73
C ALA A 123 0.26 1.46 13.81
N GLU A 124 0.13 1.81 15.08
CA GLU A 124 0.81 1.10 16.19
C GLU A 124 0.31 -0.34 16.33
N ILE A 125 -1.00 -0.57 16.16
CA ILE A 125 -1.60 -1.91 16.22
C ILE A 125 -1.02 -2.79 15.11
N THR A 126 -1.01 -2.29 13.88
CA THR A 126 -0.47 -2.99 12.73
C THR A 126 1.05 -3.19 12.87
N ARG A 127 1.78 -2.15 13.31
CA ARG A 127 3.23 -2.22 13.56
C ARG A 127 3.62 -3.34 14.51
N LYS A 128 2.94 -3.45 15.65
CA LYS A 128 3.21 -4.53 16.63
C LYS A 128 3.04 -5.92 16.01
N THR A 129 2.02 -6.10 15.18
CA THR A 129 1.76 -7.38 14.51
C THR A 129 2.85 -7.69 13.49
N VAL A 130 3.25 -6.69 12.68
CA VAL A 130 4.29 -6.84 11.65
C VAL A 130 5.66 -7.08 12.29
N ALA A 131 6.01 -6.33 13.34
CA ALA A 131 7.26 -6.52 14.10
C ALA A 131 7.36 -7.93 14.68
N ALA A 132 6.29 -8.41 15.33
CA ALA A 132 6.27 -9.75 15.89
C ALA A 132 6.42 -10.87 14.84
N ALA A 133 5.89 -10.67 13.63
CA ALA A 133 6.08 -11.62 12.53
C ALA A 133 7.52 -11.57 11.98
N LEU A 134 8.07 -10.35 11.80
CA LEU A 134 9.41 -10.16 11.27
C LEU A 134 10.50 -10.73 12.19
N ALA A 135 10.32 -10.60 13.51
CA ALA A 135 11.24 -11.14 14.51
C ALA A 135 11.28 -12.69 14.55
N ARG A 136 10.37 -13.38 13.86
CA ARG A 136 10.27 -14.85 13.92
C ARG A 136 10.93 -15.55 12.74
N THR A 137 11.19 -14.84 11.65
CA THR A 137 11.69 -15.50 10.44
C THR A 137 12.45 -14.53 9.53
N TYR A 138 13.46 -15.06 8.84
CA TYR A 138 14.15 -14.40 7.73
C TYR A 138 13.57 -14.82 6.36
N ARG A 139 12.60 -15.74 6.34
CA ARG A 139 12.01 -16.25 5.10
C ARG A 139 10.76 -15.46 4.75
N ARG A 140 10.75 -14.87 3.56
CA ARG A 140 9.65 -14.03 3.08
C ARG A 140 8.30 -14.76 3.07
N GLU A 141 8.29 -16.01 2.59
CA GLU A 141 7.07 -16.82 2.49
C GLU A 141 6.46 -17.11 3.88
N GLU A 142 7.32 -17.42 4.84
CA GLU A 142 6.91 -17.66 6.22
C GLU A 142 6.40 -16.36 6.88
N PHE A 143 7.09 -15.24 6.64
CA PHE A 143 6.64 -13.93 7.10
C PHE A 143 5.24 -13.60 6.59
N VAL A 144 4.98 -13.81 5.29
CA VAL A 144 3.65 -13.62 4.68
C VAL A 144 2.61 -14.52 5.34
N ALA A 145 2.92 -15.79 5.57
CA ALA A 145 2.02 -16.75 6.22
C ALA A 145 1.71 -16.35 7.67
N LEU A 146 2.72 -15.92 8.44
CA LEU A 146 2.54 -15.43 9.82
C LEU A 146 1.64 -14.20 9.89
N LEU A 147 1.82 -13.24 8.96
CA LEU A 147 0.96 -12.06 8.87
C LEU A 147 -0.47 -12.44 8.51
N LYS A 148 -0.65 -13.28 7.50
CA LYS A 148 -1.96 -13.75 7.05
C LYS A 148 -2.73 -14.44 8.15
N ALA A 149 -2.08 -15.28 8.95
CA ALA A 149 -2.68 -15.93 10.13
C ALA A 149 -3.15 -14.91 11.20
N LYS A 150 -2.60 -13.69 11.17
CA LYS A 150 -2.99 -12.58 12.05
C LYS A 150 -3.97 -11.59 11.38
N GLY A 151 -4.50 -11.93 10.21
CA GLY A 151 -5.42 -11.07 9.47
C GLY A 151 -4.77 -9.84 8.84
N VAL A 152 -3.48 -9.92 8.52
CA VAL A 152 -2.74 -8.89 7.82
C VAL A 152 -2.21 -9.47 6.50
N ASP A 153 -2.55 -8.85 5.38
CA ASP A 153 -1.91 -9.15 4.10
C ASP A 153 -0.77 -8.15 3.83
N VAL A 154 0.22 -8.59 3.06
CA VAL A 154 1.30 -7.73 2.58
C VAL A 154 1.42 -7.84 1.06
N VAL A 155 1.48 -6.69 0.40
CA VAL A 155 1.71 -6.59 -1.04
C VAL A 155 3.10 -6.04 -1.28
N PHE A 156 3.99 -6.88 -1.80
CA PHE A 156 5.31 -6.47 -2.23
C PHE A 156 5.29 -6.01 -3.68
N ARG A 157 6.04 -4.95 -3.97
CA ARG A 157 6.32 -4.50 -5.32
C ARG A 157 7.77 -4.81 -5.64
N HIS A 158 8.01 -5.43 -6.79
CA HIS A 158 9.34 -5.87 -7.20
C HIS A 158 9.79 -5.15 -8.47
N THR A 159 11.10 -4.93 -8.59
CA THR A 159 11.74 -4.54 -9.85
C THR A 159 11.74 -5.72 -10.82
N GLU A 160 12.16 -5.50 -12.07
CA GLU A 160 12.33 -6.60 -13.06
C GLU A 160 13.36 -7.64 -12.58
N GLU A 161 14.34 -7.23 -11.78
CA GLU A 161 15.37 -8.07 -11.18
C GLU A 161 14.90 -8.76 -9.88
N GLY A 162 13.64 -8.61 -9.49
CA GLY A 162 13.06 -9.26 -8.32
C GLY A 162 13.33 -8.57 -6.97
N ARG A 163 13.99 -7.42 -6.95
CA ARG A 163 14.23 -6.65 -5.73
C ARG A 163 12.95 -6.00 -5.24
N ILE A 164 12.69 -6.06 -3.94
CA ILE A 164 11.58 -5.36 -3.30
C ILE A 164 11.87 -3.84 -3.31
N TYR A 165 11.00 -3.05 -3.93
CA TYR A 165 11.06 -1.59 -3.87
C TYR A 165 9.88 -0.96 -3.15
N GLY A 166 8.89 -1.75 -2.76
CA GLY A 166 7.73 -1.30 -2.00
C GLY A 166 7.09 -2.44 -1.23
N ALA A 167 6.58 -2.13 -0.05
CA ALA A 167 5.77 -3.02 0.76
C ALA A 167 4.57 -2.26 1.31
N THR A 168 3.38 -2.84 1.18
CA THR A 168 2.14 -2.27 1.71
C THR A 168 1.44 -3.31 2.56
N PHE A 169 1.17 -2.97 3.81
CA PHE A 169 0.50 -3.83 4.78
C PHE A 169 -0.98 -3.49 4.86
N ILE A 170 -1.84 -4.50 4.77
CA ILE A 170 -3.29 -4.39 4.81
C ILE A 170 -3.79 -5.15 6.05
N ASP A 171 -4.12 -4.43 7.10
CA ASP A 171 -4.67 -5.02 8.32
C ASP A 171 -6.21 -5.05 8.23
N HIS A 172 -6.75 -6.23 7.96
CA HIS A 172 -8.19 -6.45 7.78
C HIS A 172 -8.99 -6.28 9.07
N ARG A 173 -8.36 -6.47 10.24
CA ARG A 173 -9.01 -6.33 11.55
C ARG A 173 -9.34 -4.87 11.85
N THR A 174 -8.44 -3.97 11.49
CA THR A 174 -8.58 -2.53 11.70
C THR A 174 -9.09 -1.80 10.46
N GLY A 175 -9.05 -2.46 9.30
CA GLY A 175 -9.27 -1.86 8.01
C GLY A 175 -8.21 -0.80 7.66
N CYS A 176 -6.99 -0.93 8.18
CA CYS A 176 -5.92 0.03 7.97
C CYS A 176 -4.95 -0.47 6.90
N VAL A 177 -4.60 0.39 5.96
CA VAL A 177 -3.64 0.12 4.89
C VAL A 177 -2.50 1.11 5.00
N LEU A 178 -1.28 0.61 5.09
CA LEU A 178 -0.09 1.42 5.32
C LEU A 178 1.09 0.91 4.51
N ASN A 179 1.79 1.83 3.86
CA ASN A 179 3.12 1.54 3.33
C ASN A 179 4.11 1.23 4.47
N GLY A 180 5.07 0.36 4.22
CA GLY A 180 6.04 -0.08 5.22
C GLY A 180 6.81 1.09 5.86
N SER A 181 7.21 2.08 5.08
CA SER A 181 7.87 3.29 5.57
C SER A 181 7.04 4.11 6.58
N ARG A 182 5.70 3.99 6.55
CA ARG A 182 4.80 4.63 7.52
C ARG A 182 4.63 3.83 8.81
N LEU A 183 4.92 2.55 8.77
CA LEU A 183 4.95 1.71 9.98
C LEU A 183 6.23 1.90 10.77
N GLY A 184 7.34 2.15 10.07
CA GLY A 184 8.65 2.36 10.64
C GLY A 184 9.75 2.13 9.62
N ARG A 185 10.94 2.69 9.87
CA ARG A 185 12.09 2.56 8.98
C ARG A 185 12.47 1.09 8.74
N GLU A 186 12.31 0.26 9.75
CA GLU A 186 12.56 -1.17 9.76
C GLU A 186 11.63 -1.98 8.84
N PHE A 187 10.49 -1.41 8.46
CA PHE A 187 9.52 -2.04 7.55
C PHE A 187 9.55 -1.42 6.15
N SER A 188 10.52 -0.56 5.89
CA SER A 188 10.74 -0.03 4.54
C SER A 188 11.11 -1.16 3.57
N ALA A 189 10.90 -0.92 2.27
CA ALA A 189 11.20 -1.92 1.24
C ALA A 189 12.67 -2.37 1.28
N ASN A 190 13.60 -1.43 1.48
CA ASN A 190 15.03 -1.74 1.57
C ASN A 190 15.36 -2.58 2.81
N ALA A 191 14.82 -2.22 3.99
CA ALA A 191 15.05 -2.99 5.21
C ALA A 191 14.47 -4.39 5.11
N LEU A 192 13.28 -4.56 4.52
CA LEU A 192 12.68 -5.87 4.28
C LEU A 192 13.46 -6.69 3.25
N GLN A 193 13.95 -6.05 2.17
CA GLN A 193 14.81 -6.72 1.20
C GLN A 193 16.09 -7.23 1.86
N GLU A 194 16.75 -6.40 2.66
CA GLU A 194 17.94 -6.76 3.41
C GLU A 194 17.67 -7.91 4.38
N HIS A 195 16.61 -7.79 5.18
CA HIS A 195 16.19 -8.81 6.15
C HIS A 195 15.99 -10.19 5.49
N PHE A 196 15.32 -10.25 4.33
CA PHE A 196 15.06 -11.52 3.64
C PHE A 196 16.24 -12.02 2.80
N THR A 197 17.28 -11.20 2.61
CA THR A 197 18.50 -11.59 1.88
C THR A 197 19.58 -12.14 2.81
N LEU A 198 19.47 -11.88 4.12
CA LEU A 198 20.42 -12.39 5.10
C LEU A 198 20.47 -13.92 5.06
N PRO A 199 21.67 -14.52 4.99
CA PRO A 199 21.79 -15.96 5.06
C PRO A 199 21.26 -16.47 6.40
N TYR A 200 20.34 -17.43 6.32
CA TYR A 200 19.82 -18.09 7.53
C TYR A 200 20.94 -18.89 8.20
N ALA A 201 21.53 -18.34 9.25
CA ALA A 201 22.60 -18.99 10.01
C ALA A 201 22.08 -19.94 11.10
N GLY A 202 20.83 -20.39 11.05
CA GLY A 202 20.25 -21.33 12.03
C GLY A 202 20.01 -20.72 13.41
N THR A 203 20.40 -19.48 13.63
CA THR A 203 20.18 -18.77 14.89
C THR A 203 18.87 -17.96 14.80
N LEU A 204 18.00 -18.09 15.79
CA LEU A 204 16.79 -17.28 15.88
C LEU A 204 17.16 -15.79 15.80
N PRO A 205 16.36 -14.98 15.12
CA PRO A 205 16.56 -13.53 15.06
C PRO A 205 16.77 -12.99 16.48
N ILE A 206 17.76 -12.14 16.65
CA ILE A 206 17.92 -11.38 17.89
C ILE A 206 16.58 -10.72 18.18
N PRO A 207 16.02 -10.85 19.39
CA PRO A 207 14.73 -10.25 19.69
C PRO A 207 14.79 -8.76 19.36
N PHE A 208 13.95 -8.34 18.38
CA PHE A 208 13.80 -6.96 17.99
C PHE A 208 13.33 -6.17 19.22
N THR A 209 14.23 -5.41 19.79
CA THR A 209 13.90 -4.55 20.93
C THR A 209 13.05 -3.41 20.39
N ILE A 210 11.75 -3.46 20.65
CA ILE A 210 10.87 -2.30 20.42
C ILE A 210 11.41 -1.22 21.35
N ALA A 211 12.04 -0.19 20.81
CA ALA A 211 12.40 1.01 21.56
C ALA A 211 11.09 1.57 22.14
N VAL A 212 10.88 1.34 23.43
CA VAL A 212 9.85 2.05 24.19
C VAL A 212 10.43 3.44 24.40
N ASP A 213 9.77 4.43 23.87
CA ASP A 213 10.12 5.84 23.98
C ASP A 213 10.54 6.15 25.44
N GLY A 214 11.78 6.56 25.65
CA GLY A 214 12.17 7.10 26.96
C GLY A 214 13.58 6.80 27.48
N GLN A 215 14.46 6.04 26.82
CA GLN A 215 15.85 5.97 27.25
C GLN A 215 16.81 5.76 26.07
N GLN A 216 17.62 6.77 25.79
CA GLN A 216 18.81 6.65 24.97
C GLN A 216 19.85 5.81 25.73
N PRO A 217 20.38 4.72 25.16
CA PRO A 217 21.69 4.21 25.57
C PRO A 217 22.75 4.94 24.77
N ASP A 218 23.65 5.60 25.48
CA ASP A 218 24.87 6.20 24.96
C ASP A 218 25.76 5.16 24.27
N THR A 219 26.45 5.65 23.24
CA THR A 219 27.68 5.14 22.63
C THR A 219 27.62 3.86 21.80
N HIS A 220 27.51 4.07 20.47
CA HIS A 220 28.23 3.22 19.52
C HIS A 220 29.17 4.07 18.65
N PRO A 221 30.38 3.55 18.33
CA PRO A 221 31.36 4.29 17.55
C PRO A 221 30.85 4.52 16.13
N ALA A 222 31.06 5.75 15.65
CA ALA A 222 30.76 6.17 14.32
C ALA A 222 31.48 5.30 13.29
N VAL A 223 30.72 4.65 12.41
CA VAL A 223 31.22 4.19 11.13
C VAL A 223 30.91 5.31 10.14
N GLU A 224 31.96 6.03 9.75
CA GLU A 224 31.91 7.02 8.68
C GLU A 224 31.49 6.36 7.37
N TYR A 225 30.34 6.78 6.84
CA TYR A 225 30.00 6.56 5.45
C TYR A 225 30.35 7.83 4.69
N ASP A 226 31.29 7.68 3.76
CA ASP A 226 31.73 8.69 2.82
C ASP A 226 30.54 9.33 2.09
N GLU A 227 30.35 10.63 2.33
CA GLU A 227 29.38 11.48 1.66
C GLU A 227 29.98 12.00 0.36
N GLY A 228 29.67 11.35 -0.72
CA GLY A 228 29.94 11.85 -2.05
C GLY A 228 28.71 11.92 -2.91
N TYR A 229 27.86 12.93 -2.74
CA TYR A 229 27.27 13.69 -3.84
C TYR A 229 26.46 14.89 -3.31
N SER A 230 27.08 16.03 -3.47
CA SER A 230 26.54 17.37 -3.28
C SER A 230 25.55 17.76 -4.39
N SER A 231 24.50 18.42 -4.03
CA SER A 231 24.03 19.73 -4.47
C SER A 231 22.52 19.83 -4.57
N GLY A 232 21.97 20.73 -3.81
CA GLY A 232 21.11 21.78 -4.29
C GLY A 232 19.81 22.01 -3.51
N LEU A 233 19.89 22.90 -2.53
CA LEU A 233 18.85 23.88 -2.12
C LEU A 233 17.36 23.52 -2.16
N GLY A 234 16.72 23.59 -0.99
CA GLY A 234 15.28 23.79 -0.90
C GLY A 234 14.70 23.52 0.47
N LEU A 235 14.82 24.49 1.33
CA LEU A 235 14.17 24.78 2.59
C LEU A 235 12.68 24.40 2.64
N LEU A 236 12.23 23.91 3.83
CA LEU A 236 10.90 23.80 4.39
C LEU A 236 10.21 22.43 4.34
N GLY A 237 10.22 21.76 5.47
CA GLY A 237 9.06 21.30 6.21
C GLY A 237 8.39 20.00 5.80
N GLY A 238 8.43 19.01 6.67
CA GLY A 238 7.38 18.01 6.78
C GLY A 238 7.75 16.61 6.31
N ASP A 239 7.85 15.76 7.24
CA ASP A 239 8.10 14.32 7.29
C ASP A 239 7.12 13.45 6.45
N THR A 240 7.09 13.66 5.12
CA THR A 240 6.27 12.90 4.17
C THR A 240 7.10 12.27 3.03
N SER A 241 8.43 12.37 3.08
CA SER A 241 9.27 12.08 1.92
C SER A 241 9.35 10.61 1.49
N GLY A 242 9.24 9.65 2.41
CA GLY A 242 9.39 8.24 2.08
C GLY A 242 8.25 7.67 1.23
N ALA A 243 7.01 7.91 1.62
CA ALA A 243 5.84 7.37 0.90
C ALA A 243 5.63 8.04 -0.46
N GLN A 244 5.96 9.34 -0.57
CA GLN A 244 5.89 10.07 -1.84
C GLN A 244 7.03 9.67 -2.79
N ALA A 245 8.22 9.36 -2.26
CA ALA A 245 9.33 8.87 -3.07
C ALA A 245 9.07 7.46 -3.63
N GLU A 246 8.47 6.56 -2.84
CA GLU A 246 8.04 5.23 -3.30
C GLU A 246 6.96 5.34 -4.37
N GLU A 247 6.00 6.23 -4.21
CA GLU A 247 4.93 6.46 -5.18
C GLU A 247 5.45 7.10 -6.46
N ALA A 248 6.36 8.06 -6.35
CA ALA A 248 7.02 8.68 -7.50
C ALA A 248 7.93 7.70 -8.25
N ALA A 249 8.56 6.76 -7.56
CA ALA A 249 9.33 5.68 -8.17
C ALA A 249 8.42 4.71 -8.95
N PHE A 250 7.30 4.32 -8.34
CA PHE A 250 6.29 3.47 -8.98
C PHE A 250 5.67 4.13 -10.22
N GLU A 251 5.32 5.42 -10.14
CA GLU A 251 4.80 6.15 -11.30
C GLU A 251 5.83 6.30 -12.43
N ARG A 252 7.11 6.48 -12.09
CA ARG A 252 8.20 6.52 -13.08
C ARG A 252 8.35 5.18 -13.81
N ASP A 253 8.25 4.07 -13.08
CA ASP A 253 8.33 2.73 -13.68
C ASP A 253 7.14 2.46 -14.59
N LEU A 254 5.92 2.81 -14.18
CA LEU A 254 4.73 2.73 -15.04
C LEU A 254 4.86 3.54 -16.33
N LYS A 255 5.40 4.76 -16.26
CA LYS A 255 5.65 5.60 -17.45
C LYS A 255 6.70 4.99 -18.37
N ARG A 256 7.76 4.38 -17.81
CA ARG A 256 8.83 3.70 -18.55
C ARG A 256 8.31 2.47 -19.29
N ARG A 257 7.47 1.65 -18.66
CA ARG A 257 6.81 0.48 -19.27
C ARG A 257 5.86 0.90 -20.41
N ARG A 258 5.10 1.99 -20.25
CA ARG A 258 4.25 2.55 -21.32
C ARG A 258 5.08 3.01 -22.53
N LYS A 259 6.24 3.64 -22.31
CA LYS A 259 7.14 4.09 -23.39
C LYS A 259 7.78 2.91 -24.14
N LYS A 260 8.15 1.83 -23.43
CA LYS A 260 8.71 0.61 -24.02
C LYS A 260 7.68 -0.14 -24.88
N ARG A 261 6.41 -0.25 -24.43
CA ARG A 261 5.31 -0.83 -25.22
C ARG A 261 4.98 -0.03 -26.48
N ARG A 262 5.04 1.31 -26.43
CA ARG A 262 4.85 2.15 -27.65
C ARG A 262 5.96 2.02 -28.67
N LYS A 263 7.19 1.75 -28.25
CA LYS A 263 8.32 1.50 -29.17
C LYS A 263 8.32 0.09 -29.78
N GLY A 264 7.66 -0.89 -29.14
CA GLY A 264 7.57 -2.28 -29.64
C GLY A 264 6.38 -2.52 -30.58
N LEU A 265 5.52 -1.53 -30.82
CA LEU A 265 4.38 -1.61 -31.74
C LEU A 265 4.57 -0.80 -33.02
N GLY A 266 5.79 -0.35 -33.29
CA GLY A 266 6.17 0.39 -34.47
C GLY A 266 7.22 -0.37 -35.27
N LEU A 267 6.78 -1.39 -36.00
CA LEU A 267 7.35 -1.98 -37.21
C LEU A 267 6.22 -2.46 -38.09
#